data_ffc979ea3ce817331ee265c005d57c4f
#
_entry.id   ffc979ea3ce817331ee265c005d57c4f
#
_cell.length_a   1.000
_cell.length_b   1.000
_cell.length_c   1.000
_cell.angle_alpha   90.00
_cell.angle_beta   90.00
_cell.angle_gamma   90.00
#
_symmetry.space_group_name_H-M   'P 1'
#
loop_
_entity.id
_entity.type
_entity.pdbx_description
1 polymer ?
#
loop_
_entity_poly.entity_id
_entity_poly.type
_entity_poly.pdbx_seq_one_letter_code
_entity_poly.pdbx_strand_id
1 'polypeptide(L)'
;DEAQFYMKKNAAAAEKGYYYLSNSPVSGENYKFMYYYDMINNNSVALCSKVDCAHDDAECEAYLSDYERLGSAVWYYDGRIYMIEKTKEKDILVSYDKTLRDKKTEKTLSIDGMSISSAWGEIKYADVVNGYMYYLLYSDSGMLMCKANLDNSSEPEIVKKYNAPFSGGTDFIVTDLASLNAIDNKIYINRRMSISLEAEEYIVECLDTDTGNIDCFIDITSDDELSEKAESKYWVTSELFYDKDDNMYFAGVDSSAWCLYRMNLKTQEISEVFKLDN
;
A
#
# COMPACT_ATOMS: atom_id res chain seq x y z
N ASP A 1 -24.16 -5.90 2.06
CA ASP A 1 -23.20 -4.87 1.65
C ASP A 1 -22.13 -4.83 2.74
N GLU A 2 -21.11 -5.70 2.62
CA GLU A 2 -19.98 -5.69 3.52
C GLU A 2 -19.06 -4.55 3.08
N ALA A 3 -18.92 -3.55 3.94
CA ALA A 3 -17.86 -2.57 3.80
C ALA A 3 -16.52 -3.32 3.91
N GLN A 4 -15.82 -3.47 2.80
CA GLN A 4 -14.43 -3.91 2.82
C GLN A 4 -13.62 -2.82 3.54
N PHE A 5 -13.44 -2.98 4.83
CA PHE A 5 -12.49 -2.18 5.59
C PHE A 5 -11.08 -2.64 5.17
N TYR A 6 -10.36 -1.77 4.50
CA TYR A 6 -8.94 -1.98 4.22
C TYR A 6 -8.18 -2.05 5.54
N MET A 7 -7.90 -3.27 5.97
CA MET A 7 -6.87 -3.46 6.99
C MET A 7 -5.52 -3.02 6.40
N LYS A 8 -4.61 -2.57 7.25
CA LYS A 8 -3.22 -2.27 6.85
C LYS A 8 -2.73 -3.38 5.93
N LYS A 9 -1.95 -3.05 4.90
CA LYS A 9 -1.43 -4.00 3.88
C LYS A 9 -0.61 -5.20 4.44
N ASN A 10 -0.54 -5.35 5.75
CA ASN A 10 0.06 -6.51 6.43
C ASN A 10 -0.92 -7.70 6.60
N ALA A 11 -2.13 -7.61 6.08
CA ALA A 11 -3.10 -8.69 6.06
C ALA A 11 -3.77 -8.80 4.68
N ALA A 12 -3.98 -10.02 4.22
CA ALA A 12 -4.63 -10.35 2.95
C ALA A 12 -5.87 -11.20 3.18
N ALA A 13 -7.01 -10.76 2.63
CA ALA A 13 -8.26 -11.51 2.70
C ALA A 13 -8.16 -12.79 1.88
N ALA A 14 -8.69 -13.88 2.43
CA ALA A 14 -8.86 -15.18 1.80
C ALA A 14 -10.31 -15.62 1.96
N GLU A 15 -10.69 -16.80 1.40
CA GLU A 15 -12.08 -17.22 1.34
C GLU A 15 -12.79 -17.32 2.71
N LYS A 16 -12.04 -17.63 3.79
CA LYS A 16 -12.62 -17.88 5.14
C LYS A 16 -11.86 -17.17 6.26
N GLY A 17 -10.97 -16.24 5.93
CA GLY A 17 -10.14 -15.58 6.92
C GLY A 17 -9.11 -14.65 6.30
N TYR A 18 -8.01 -14.42 7.02
CA TYR A 18 -6.96 -13.51 6.61
C TYR A 18 -5.58 -14.10 6.87
N TYR A 19 -4.70 -13.99 5.88
CA TYR A 19 -3.26 -14.17 6.08
C TYR A 19 -2.66 -12.85 6.55
N TYR A 20 -1.81 -12.90 7.56
CA TYR A 20 -1.16 -11.68 8.06
C TYR A 20 0.21 -11.96 8.65
N LEU A 21 1.06 -10.93 8.62
CA LEU A 21 2.36 -10.94 9.25
C LEU A 21 2.26 -10.40 10.67
N SER A 22 2.87 -11.11 11.61
CA SER A 22 3.07 -10.66 12.97
C SER A 22 4.55 -10.68 13.33
N ASN A 23 4.96 -9.77 14.19
CA ASN A 23 6.31 -9.79 14.74
C ASN A 23 6.45 -10.96 15.71
N SER A 24 7.70 -11.37 15.96
CA SER A 24 8.01 -12.36 16.99
C SER A 24 7.41 -11.97 18.35
N PRO A 25 6.83 -12.94 19.07
CA PRO A 25 6.45 -12.73 20.47
C PRO A 25 7.66 -12.55 21.39
N VAL A 26 8.86 -12.90 20.95
CA VAL A 26 10.11 -12.75 21.73
C VAL A 26 10.60 -11.33 21.61
N SER A 27 10.68 -10.63 22.73
CA SER A 27 11.12 -9.23 22.78
C SER A 27 12.58 -9.07 22.33
N GLY A 28 12.79 -8.22 21.35
CA GLY A 28 14.11 -7.84 20.84
C GLY A 28 14.51 -8.49 19.52
N GLU A 29 13.72 -9.43 18.99
CA GLU A 29 13.94 -10.04 17.69
C GLU A 29 12.96 -9.48 16.65
N ASN A 30 13.50 -9.08 15.50
CA ASN A 30 12.69 -8.52 14.39
C ASN A 30 12.24 -9.61 13.40
N TYR A 31 11.84 -10.77 13.90
CA TYR A 31 11.35 -11.85 13.08
C TYR A 31 9.90 -11.65 12.67
N LYS A 32 9.56 -12.04 11.45
CA LYS A 32 8.19 -12.06 10.95
C LYS A 32 7.72 -13.48 10.75
N PHE A 33 6.54 -13.74 11.28
CA PHE A 33 5.83 -15.00 11.13
C PHE A 33 4.53 -14.79 10.39
N MET A 34 4.20 -15.73 9.52
CA MET A 34 2.91 -15.75 8.84
C MET A 34 1.88 -16.47 9.70
N TYR A 35 0.75 -15.80 9.89
CA TYR A 35 -0.43 -16.34 10.57
C TYR A 35 -1.61 -16.38 9.63
N TYR A 36 -2.54 -17.25 9.93
CA TYR A 36 -3.88 -17.28 9.37
C TYR A 36 -4.89 -17.05 10.48
N TYR A 37 -5.74 -16.05 10.32
CA TYR A 37 -6.90 -15.83 11.16
C TYR A 37 -8.12 -16.49 10.53
N ASP A 38 -8.66 -17.51 11.19
CA ASP A 38 -9.87 -18.22 10.78
C ASP A 38 -11.10 -17.49 11.33
N MET A 39 -11.88 -16.87 10.45
CA MET A 39 -13.10 -16.14 10.84
C MET A 39 -14.23 -17.07 11.31
N ILE A 40 -14.23 -18.33 10.91
CA ILE A 40 -15.27 -19.30 11.32
C ILE A 40 -15.04 -19.72 12.77
N ASN A 41 -13.80 -20.05 13.11
CA ASN A 41 -13.42 -20.53 14.43
C ASN A 41 -12.94 -19.41 15.37
N ASN A 42 -12.85 -18.18 14.85
CA ASN A 42 -12.42 -16.98 15.58
C ASN A 42 -11.07 -17.18 16.30
N ASN A 43 -10.10 -17.74 15.60
CA ASN A 43 -8.77 -17.97 16.14
C ASN A 43 -7.66 -17.70 15.11
N SER A 44 -6.47 -17.42 15.62
CA SER A 44 -5.26 -17.25 14.84
C SER A 44 -4.33 -18.43 15.02
N VAL A 45 -3.79 -18.94 13.92
CA VAL A 45 -2.83 -20.04 13.91
C VAL A 45 -1.60 -19.62 13.10
N ALA A 46 -0.41 -19.94 13.61
CA ALA A 46 0.81 -19.82 12.81
C ALA A 46 0.78 -20.86 11.69
N LEU A 47 1.25 -20.51 10.49
CA LEU A 47 1.33 -21.44 9.37
C LEU A 47 2.50 -22.42 9.55
N CYS A 48 2.46 -23.19 10.61
CA CYS A 48 3.44 -24.18 11.00
C CYS A 48 2.78 -25.52 11.30
N SER A 49 3.29 -26.60 10.75
CA SER A 49 2.76 -27.94 10.96
C SER A 49 3.47 -28.70 12.09
N LYS A 50 4.50 -28.15 12.68
CA LYS A 50 5.24 -28.78 13.79
C LYS A 50 4.40 -28.77 15.06
N VAL A 51 4.18 -29.95 15.68
CA VAL A 51 3.26 -30.15 16.81
C VAL A 51 3.71 -29.38 18.07
N ASP A 52 5.01 -29.33 18.33
CA ASP A 52 5.57 -28.74 19.55
C ASP A 52 6.35 -27.45 19.27
N CYS A 53 5.98 -26.70 18.23
CA CYS A 53 6.65 -25.46 17.87
C CYS A 53 6.12 -24.29 18.70
N ALA A 54 7.00 -23.57 19.38
CA ALA A 54 6.66 -22.36 20.12
C ALA A 54 6.38 -21.13 19.22
N HIS A 55 6.70 -21.22 17.93
CA HIS A 55 6.57 -20.18 16.91
C HIS A 55 7.32 -18.88 17.27
N ASP A 56 8.52 -19.01 17.81
CA ASP A 56 9.32 -17.90 18.34
C ASP A 56 10.74 -17.82 17.78
N ASP A 57 11.13 -18.73 16.90
CA ASP A 57 12.46 -18.78 16.31
C ASP A 57 12.45 -19.05 14.78
N ALA A 58 13.63 -18.98 14.16
CA ALA A 58 13.83 -19.20 12.74
C ALA A 58 13.67 -20.68 12.30
N GLU A 59 13.55 -21.63 13.21
CA GLU A 59 13.28 -23.03 12.90
C GLU A 59 11.79 -23.29 12.68
N CYS A 60 10.94 -22.36 13.05
CA CYS A 60 9.50 -22.42 12.80
C CYS A 60 9.20 -22.35 11.29
N GLU A 61 8.30 -23.22 10.80
CA GLU A 61 7.87 -23.18 9.38
C GLU A 61 7.13 -21.90 9.00
N ALA A 62 6.50 -21.23 9.95
CA ALA A 62 5.85 -19.93 9.73
C ALA A 62 6.82 -18.75 9.65
N TYR A 63 8.09 -18.96 10.02
CA TYR A 63 9.12 -17.95 9.92
C TYR A 63 9.47 -17.64 8.47
N LEU A 64 9.47 -16.39 8.11
CA LEU A 64 9.70 -15.96 6.74
C LEU A 64 11.05 -15.28 6.52
N SER A 65 11.44 -14.39 7.40
CA SER A 65 12.73 -13.69 7.33
C SER A 65 12.87 -12.68 8.49
N ASP A 66 14.04 -12.08 8.59
CA ASP A 66 14.21 -10.88 9.37
C ASP A 66 13.49 -9.67 8.73
N TYR A 67 13.17 -8.70 9.54
CA TYR A 67 12.35 -7.52 9.19
C TYR A 67 12.88 -6.71 7.99
N GLU A 68 14.18 -6.72 7.74
CA GLU A 68 14.82 -5.85 6.74
C GLU A 68 14.59 -6.32 5.29
N ARG A 69 14.25 -7.60 5.09
CA ARG A 69 14.13 -8.21 3.76
C ARG A 69 12.71 -8.30 3.24
N LEU A 70 11.73 -8.30 4.13
CA LEU A 70 10.32 -8.37 3.76
C LEU A 70 9.65 -7.02 4.00
N GLY A 71 9.02 -6.50 2.97
CA GLY A 71 8.00 -5.49 3.20
C GLY A 71 6.89 -6.05 4.08
N SER A 72 6.17 -5.18 4.78
CA SER A 72 5.07 -5.59 5.67
C SER A 72 3.80 -6.01 4.94
N ALA A 73 3.74 -5.88 3.63
CA ALA A 73 2.54 -6.13 2.84
C ALA A 73 2.42 -7.58 2.40
N VAL A 74 1.21 -8.10 2.48
CA VAL A 74 0.82 -9.45 2.08
C VAL A 74 -0.37 -9.35 1.15
N TRP A 75 -0.39 -10.13 0.08
CA TRP A 75 -1.54 -10.26 -0.82
C TRP A 75 -1.89 -11.74 -0.98
N TYR A 76 -3.15 -12.01 -1.26
CA TYR A 76 -3.63 -13.35 -1.56
C TYR A 76 -4.37 -13.35 -2.89
N TYR A 77 -3.94 -14.20 -3.80
CA TYR A 77 -4.56 -14.36 -5.11
C TYR A 77 -4.38 -15.80 -5.59
N ASP A 78 -5.42 -16.38 -6.16
CA ASP A 78 -5.48 -17.72 -6.76
C ASP A 78 -4.77 -18.81 -5.92
N GLY A 79 -5.09 -18.85 -4.62
CA GLY A 79 -4.58 -19.88 -3.71
C GLY A 79 -3.13 -19.69 -3.25
N ARG A 80 -2.49 -18.57 -3.61
CA ARG A 80 -1.11 -18.24 -3.23
C ARG A 80 -1.02 -16.95 -2.43
N ILE A 81 -0.04 -16.92 -1.54
CA ILE A 81 0.30 -15.76 -0.70
C ILE A 81 1.48 -15.04 -1.38
N TYR A 82 1.32 -13.78 -1.73
CA TYR A 82 2.33 -12.97 -2.39
C TYR A 82 2.95 -11.96 -1.43
N MET A 83 4.25 -11.74 -1.59
CA MET A 83 5.02 -10.75 -0.84
C MET A 83 6.12 -10.16 -1.71
N ILE A 84 6.67 -9.02 -1.31
CA ILE A 84 7.82 -8.40 -1.95
C ILE A 84 9.03 -8.56 -1.05
N GLU A 85 10.05 -9.24 -1.55
CA GLU A 85 11.37 -9.33 -0.93
C GLU A 85 12.30 -8.25 -1.50
N LYS A 86 12.90 -7.49 -0.62
CA LYS A 86 13.88 -6.47 -0.97
C LYS A 86 15.29 -7.03 -0.90
N THR A 87 16.05 -6.81 -1.94
CA THR A 87 17.49 -7.04 -1.97
C THR A 87 18.20 -5.69 -2.10
N LYS A 88 19.53 -5.68 -2.02
CA LYS A 88 20.31 -4.44 -2.23
C LYS A 88 20.16 -3.87 -3.63
N GLU A 89 19.80 -4.70 -4.60
CA GLU A 89 19.82 -4.34 -6.02
C GLU A 89 18.42 -4.28 -6.64
N LYS A 90 17.45 -4.99 -6.08
CA LYS A 90 16.12 -5.15 -6.68
C LYS A 90 15.05 -5.58 -5.70
N ASP A 91 13.81 -5.28 -6.05
CA ASP A 91 12.62 -5.80 -5.42
C ASP A 91 12.11 -7.02 -6.21
N ILE A 92 11.82 -8.10 -5.50
CA ILE A 92 11.43 -9.38 -6.07
C ILE A 92 10.05 -9.75 -5.54
N LEU A 93 9.13 -10.02 -6.46
CA LEU A 93 7.85 -10.64 -6.12
C LEU A 93 8.07 -12.14 -5.87
N VAL A 94 7.67 -12.58 -4.71
CA VAL A 94 7.67 -13.99 -4.33
C VAL A 94 6.27 -14.45 -3.97
N SER A 95 5.98 -15.72 -4.19
CA SER A 95 4.74 -16.32 -3.73
C SER A 95 4.99 -17.60 -2.96
N TYR A 96 4.04 -17.93 -2.10
CA TYR A 96 4.02 -19.15 -1.29
C TYR A 96 2.68 -19.85 -1.46
N ASP A 97 2.68 -21.17 -1.34
CA ASP A 97 1.44 -21.88 -1.15
C ASP A 97 0.87 -21.59 0.25
N LYS A 98 -0.36 -22.04 0.52
CA LYS A 98 -1.06 -21.83 1.80
C LYS A 98 -0.34 -22.45 3.01
N THR A 99 0.67 -23.29 2.80
CA THR A 99 1.46 -23.97 3.84
C THR A 99 2.86 -23.39 4.00
N LEU A 100 3.22 -22.36 3.22
CA LEU A 100 4.55 -21.74 3.11
C LEU A 100 5.69 -22.67 2.65
N ARG A 101 5.39 -23.86 2.16
CA ARG A 101 6.40 -24.86 1.77
C ARG A 101 6.87 -24.72 0.32
N ASP A 102 6.00 -24.25 -0.56
CA ASP A 102 6.31 -24.03 -1.98
C ASP A 102 6.54 -22.55 -2.24
N LYS A 103 7.77 -22.07 -1.98
CA LYS A 103 8.19 -20.72 -2.35
C LYS A 103 8.55 -20.67 -3.83
N LYS A 104 8.04 -19.66 -4.53
CA LYS A 104 8.43 -19.32 -5.91
C LYS A 104 8.91 -17.88 -5.98
N THR A 105 9.98 -17.67 -6.74
CA THR A 105 10.37 -16.33 -7.21
C THR A 105 9.59 -16.07 -8.49
N GLU A 106 8.62 -15.17 -8.43
CA GLU A 106 7.73 -14.91 -9.55
C GLU A 106 8.39 -13.98 -10.56
N LYS A 107 8.84 -12.80 -10.14
CA LYS A 107 9.49 -11.84 -11.02
C LYS A 107 10.23 -10.73 -10.29
N THR A 108 11.10 -10.03 -11.02
CA THR A 108 11.72 -8.78 -10.59
C THR A 108 10.75 -7.62 -10.86
N LEU A 109 10.52 -6.77 -9.86
CA LEU A 109 9.64 -5.61 -9.97
C LEU A 109 10.40 -4.31 -10.29
N SER A 110 11.69 -4.23 -9.98
CA SER A 110 12.52 -3.07 -10.28
C SER A 110 12.71 -2.88 -11.78
N ILE A 111 12.61 -1.65 -12.26
CA ILE A 111 12.82 -1.25 -13.65
C ILE A 111 13.86 -0.13 -13.67
N ASP A 112 14.88 -0.25 -14.50
CA ASP A 112 15.92 0.78 -14.73
C ASP A 112 16.54 1.36 -13.44
N GLY A 113 16.77 0.50 -12.43
CA GLY A 113 17.33 0.92 -11.15
C GLY A 113 16.34 1.60 -10.20
N MET A 114 15.09 1.78 -10.61
CA MET A 114 14.03 2.25 -9.73
C MET A 114 13.55 1.13 -8.81
N SER A 115 13.18 1.48 -7.59
CA SER A 115 12.71 0.51 -6.58
C SER A 115 11.40 0.96 -5.96
N ILE A 116 10.67 -0.01 -5.38
CA ILE A 116 9.54 0.28 -4.53
C ILE A 116 10.11 0.87 -3.23
N SER A 117 10.20 2.19 -3.18
CA SER A 117 10.77 2.87 -2.02
C SER A 117 9.90 2.63 -0.79
N SER A 118 10.53 2.25 0.32
CA SER A 118 9.97 2.48 1.63
C SER A 118 11.08 2.91 2.55
N ALA A 119 11.12 4.18 2.87
CA ALA A 119 12.04 4.72 3.86
C ALA A 119 11.84 4.06 5.24
N TRP A 120 10.70 3.39 5.47
CA TRP A 120 10.26 2.88 6.77
C TRP A 120 9.81 1.41 6.76
N GLY A 121 10.16 0.61 5.75
CA GLY A 121 9.82 -0.82 5.69
C GLY A 121 8.36 -1.13 5.36
N GLU A 122 7.48 -0.15 5.21
CA GLU A 122 6.09 -0.36 4.80
C GLU A 122 5.94 -0.25 3.28
N ILE A 123 5.34 -1.23 2.64
CA ILE A 123 4.97 -1.17 1.23
C ILE A 123 3.55 -0.61 1.14
N LYS A 124 3.45 0.71 0.97
CA LYS A 124 2.16 1.41 0.76
C LYS A 124 1.77 1.51 -0.72
N TYR A 125 2.67 1.06 -1.60
CA TYR A 125 2.68 1.43 -3.02
C TYR A 125 2.41 0.26 -3.94
N ALA A 126 1.78 -0.80 -3.43
CA ALA A 126 1.38 -1.93 -4.25
C ALA A 126 0.03 -2.50 -3.81
N ASP A 127 -0.74 -3.01 -4.77
CA ASP A 127 -1.96 -3.74 -4.51
C ASP A 127 -2.26 -4.75 -5.62
N VAL A 128 -3.12 -5.75 -5.36
CA VAL A 128 -3.46 -6.82 -6.29
C VAL A 128 -4.92 -6.73 -6.69
N VAL A 129 -5.16 -6.66 -8.00
CA VAL A 129 -6.49 -6.64 -8.59
C VAL A 129 -6.51 -7.44 -9.89
N ASN A 130 -7.51 -8.28 -10.08
CA ASN A 130 -7.77 -9.01 -11.34
C ASN A 130 -6.54 -9.74 -11.91
N GLY A 131 -5.75 -10.42 -11.06
CA GLY A 131 -4.56 -11.15 -11.50
C GLY A 131 -3.33 -10.29 -11.80
N TYR A 132 -3.36 -9.01 -11.48
CA TYR A 132 -2.24 -8.10 -11.62
C TYR A 132 -1.86 -7.48 -10.30
N MET A 133 -0.56 -7.40 -10.03
CA MET A 133 -0.02 -6.51 -8.99
C MET A 133 0.27 -5.16 -9.63
N TYR A 134 -0.38 -4.12 -9.14
CA TYR A 134 -0.08 -2.73 -9.47
C TYR A 134 0.81 -2.14 -8.39
N TYR A 135 1.81 -1.36 -8.78
CA TYR A 135 2.78 -0.81 -7.83
C TYR A 135 3.45 0.46 -8.35
N LEU A 136 4.02 1.24 -7.43
CA LEU A 136 4.75 2.46 -7.73
C LEU A 136 6.24 2.22 -7.53
N LEU A 137 7.05 2.66 -8.50
CA LEU A 137 8.51 2.71 -8.42
C LEU A 137 8.97 4.16 -8.35
N TYR A 138 10.00 4.40 -7.58
CA TYR A 138 10.57 5.72 -7.35
C TYR A 138 12.02 5.81 -7.75
N SER A 139 12.41 7.00 -8.25
CA SER A 139 13.78 7.42 -8.43
C SER A 139 13.87 8.94 -8.31
N ASP A 140 15.09 9.48 -8.33
CA ASP A 140 15.31 10.93 -8.35
C ASP A 140 14.71 11.63 -9.59
N SER A 141 14.41 10.88 -10.64
CA SER A 141 13.82 11.38 -11.88
C SER A 141 12.30 11.36 -11.93
N GLY A 142 11.64 10.79 -10.93
CA GLY A 142 10.19 10.71 -10.85
C GLY A 142 9.67 9.36 -10.38
N MET A 143 8.40 9.10 -10.67
CA MET A 143 7.67 7.91 -10.25
C MET A 143 7.11 7.18 -11.47
N LEU A 144 7.11 5.85 -11.43
CA LEU A 144 6.43 5.00 -12.41
C LEU A 144 5.29 4.26 -11.71
N MET A 145 4.11 4.27 -12.31
CA MET A 145 3.07 3.29 -12.02
C MET A 145 3.28 2.10 -12.94
N CYS A 146 3.41 0.92 -12.36
CA CYS A 146 3.66 -0.33 -13.07
C CYS A 146 2.60 -1.37 -12.75
N LYS A 147 2.46 -2.36 -13.61
CA LYS A 147 1.68 -3.57 -13.35
C LYS A 147 2.48 -4.82 -13.70
N ALA A 148 2.31 -5.88 -12.91
CA ALA A 148 2.89 -7.19 -13.12
C ALA A 148 1.79 -8.24 -13.14
N ASN A 149 1.69 -9.02 -14.21
CA ASN A 149 0.74 -10.12 -14.30
C ASN A 149 1.18 -11.26 -13.36
N LEU A 150 0.28 -11.77 -12.53
CA LEU A 150 0.56 -12.85 -11.56
C LEU A 150 0.42 -14.26 -12.17
N ASP A 151 -0.29 -14.38 -13.29
CA ASP A 151 -0.62 -15.68 -13.90
C ASP A 151 0.44 -16.16 -14.91
N ASN A 152 1.39 -15.31 -15.29
CA ASN A 152 2.41 -15.65 -16.28
C ASN A 152 3.76 -14.98 -15.96
N SER A 153 4.79 -15.35 -16.73
CA SER A 153 6.16 -14.85 -16.57
C SER A 153 6.49 -13.59 -17.40
N SER A 154 5.46 -12.87 -17.90
CA SER A 154 5.73 -11.62 -18.63
C SER A 154 6.42 -10.59 -17.74
N GLU A 155 7.29 -9.79 -18.34
CA GLU A 155 7.93 -8.67 -17.65
C GLU A 155 6.88 -7.63 -17.20
N PRO A 156 7.13 -6.90 -16.13
CA PRO A 156 6.27 -5.80 -15.70
C PRO A 156 6.13 -4.72 -16.78
N GLU A 157 4.94 -4.11 -16.84
CA GLU A 157 4.60 -3.05 -17.77
C GLU A 157 4.47 -1.71 -17.07
N ILE A 158 4.94 -0.64 -17.70
CA ILE A 158 4.72 0.73 -17.23
C ILE A 158 3.32 1.16 -17.67
N VAL A 159 2.47 1.48 -16.70
CA VAL A 159 1.10 2.00 -16.92
C VAL A 159 1.14 3.50 -17.11
N LYS A 160 1.87 4.22 -16.24
CA LYS A 160 1.99 5.67 -16.29
C LYS A 160 3.34 6.14 -15.76
N LYS A 161 3.84 7.23 -16.34
CA LYS A 161 5.04 7.94 -15.87
C LYS A 161 4.62 9.28 -15.26
N TYR A 162 5.16 9.56 -14.08
CA TYR A 162 5.04 10.83 -13.40
C TYR A 162 6.42 11.49 -13.40
N ASN A 163 6.53 12.69 -13.93
CA ASN A 163 7.79 13.43 -13.91
C ASN A 163 8.09 13.86 -12.46
N ALA A 164 9.36 14.00 -12.14
CA ALA A 164 9.75 14.73 -10.94
C ALA A 164 9.23 16.17 -11.08
N PRO A 165 8.54 16.70 -10.07
CA PRO A 165 7.87 17.98 -10.20
C PRO A 165 8.83 19.15 -10.49
N PHE A 166 10.10 19.05 -10.11
CA PHE A 166 11.07 20.10 -10.36
C PHE A 166 12.49 19.56 -10.58
N SER A 167 13.02 19.77 -11.78
CA SER A 167 14.41 19.55 -12.10
C SER A 167 15.19 20.84 -11.83
N GLY A 168 15.77 21.03 -10.64
CA GLY A 168 16.63 22.22 -10.51
C GLY A 168 17.08 22.70 -9.14
N GLY A 169 17.37 21.83 -8.19
CA GLY A 169 17.97 22.31 -6.95
C GLY A 169 18.42 21.20 -6.01
N THR A 170 19.50 21.43 -5.29
CA THR A 170 20.16 20.45 -4.42
C THR A 170 19.62 20.38 -2.99
N ASP A 171 18.54 21.08 -2.67
CA ASP A 171 18.03 21.21 -1.29
C ASP A 171 16.58 20.70 -1.17
N PHE A 172 16.33 19.44 -1.62
CA PHE A 172 14.99 18.86 -1.53
C PHE A 172 14.79 18.08 -0.24
N ILE A 173 13.85 18.50 0.58
CA ILE A 173 13.18 17.61 1.53
C ILE A 173 11.94 17.09 0.82
N VAL A 174 12.08 16.00 0.07
CA VAL A 174 10.93 15.30 -0.51
C VAL A 174 10.29 14.47 0.58
N THR A 175 9.22 14.96 1.17
CA THR A 175 8.28 14.12 1.91
C THR A 175 7.25 13.60 0.91
N ASP A 176 7.56 12.51 0.23
CA ASP A 176 6.61 11.85 -0.66
C ASP A 176 5.65 11.00 0.17
N LEU A 177 4.41 11.42 0.21
CA LEU A 177 3.30 10.67 0.78
C LEU A 177 2.45 10.15 -0.37
N ALA A 178 2.84 9.02 -0.96
CA ALA A 178 1.99 8.36 -1.93
C ALA A 178 1.26 7.17 -1.30
N SER A 179 0.14 6.79 -1.87
CA SER A 179 -0.52 5.53 -1.61
C SER A 179 -1.17 4.99 -2.88
N LEU A 180 -1.28 3.68 -2.95
CA LEU A 180 -1.98 2.97 -3.99
C LEU A 180 -2.97 2.03 -3.32
N ASN A 181 -4.26 2.16 -3.65
CA ASN A 181 -5.33 1.37 -3.05
C ASN A 181 -6.23 0.80 -4.14
N ALA A 182 -6.44 -0.51 -4.13
CA ALA A 182 -7.33 -1.19 -5.05
C ALA A 182 -8.69 -1.47 -4.42
N ILE A 183 -9.76 -1.18 -5.15
CA ILE A 183 -11.14 -1.48 -4.75
C ILE A 183 -11.89 -1.96 -6.00
N ASP A 184 -12.34 -3.20 -5.97
CA ASP A 184 -12.96 -3.87 -7.14
C ASP A 184 -12.02 -3.79 -8.37
N ASN A 185 -12.46 -3.13 -9.44
CA ASN A 185 -11.68 -2.90 -10.66
C ASN A 185 -11.01 -1.51 -10.71
N LYS A 186 -10.97 -0.78 -9.61
CA LYS A 186 -10.41 0.56 -9.52
C LYS A 186 -9.14 0.59 -8.69
N ILE A 187 -8.17 1.39 -9.12
CA ILE A 187 -6.95 1.67 -8.37
C ILE A 187 -6.83 3.16 -8.16
N TYR A 188 -6.93 3.57 -6.90
CA TYR A 188 -6.74 4.95 -6.49
C TYR A 188 -5.28 5.19 -6.15
N ILE A 189 -4.74 6.24 -6.76
CA ILE A 189 -3.37 6.71 -6.56
C ILE A 189 -3.46 8.09 -5.95
N ASN A 190 -2.90 8.21 -4.77
CA ASN A 190 -2.73 9.48 -4.10
C ASN A 190 -1.24 9.80 -4.03
N ARG A 191 -0.86 11.01 -4.40
CA ARG A 191 0.51 11.50 -4.32
C ARG A 191 0.50 12.91 -3.77
N ARG A 192 1.25 13.12 -2.71
CA ARG A 192 1.57 14.44 -2.17
C ARG A 192 3.07 14.58 -2.11
N MET A 193 3.61 15.58 -2.75
CA MET A 193 5.03 15.93 -2.71
C MET A 193 5.19 17.32 -2.15
N SER A 194 6.00 17.44 -1.10
CA SER A 194 6.47 18.73 -0.62
C SER A 194 7.88 18.96 -1.18
N ILE A 195 8.05 20.00 -1.95
CA ILE A 195 9.28 20.30 -2.70
C ILE A 195 10.12 21.33 -1.97
N SER A 196 9.47 22.21 -1.25
CA SER A 196 10.05 23.19 -0.34
C SER A 196 9.01 23.53 0.72
N LEU A 197 9.33 24.44 1.63
CA LEU A 197 8.31 24.98 2.54
C LEU A 197 7.20 25.77 1.81
N GLU A 198 7.34 25.98 0.52
CA GLU A 198 6.52 26.88 -0.29
C GLU A 198 5.83 26.20 -1.49
N ALA A 199 6.19 24.96 -1.86
CA ALA A 199 5.62 24.27 -3.03
C ALA A 199 5.20 22.85 -2.73
N GLU A 200 3.97 22.52 -3.02
CA GLU A 200 3.41 21.18 -2.91
C GLU A 200 2.75 20.75 -4.22
N GLU A 201 2.83 19.46 -4.54
CA GLU A 201 2.03 18.82 -5.57
C GLU A 201 1.08 17.86 -4.88
N TYR A 202 -0.18 17.86 -5.25
CA TYR A 202 -1.18 16.94 -4.76
C TYR A 202 -2.02 16.38 -5.90
N ILE A 203 -1.94 15.07 -6.10
CA ILE A 203 -2.66 14.36 -7.16
C ILE A 203 -3.51 13.26 -6.54
N VAL A 204 -4.76 13.16 -6.99
CA VAL A 204 -5.63 11.99 -6.75
C VAL A 204 -6.16 11.52 -8.09
N GLU A 205 -5.79 10.31 -8.47
CA GLU A 205 -6.18 9.67 -9.71
C GLU A 205 -6.81 8.31 -9.46
N CYS A 206 -7.64 7.86 -10.40
CA CYS A 206 -8.23 6.54 -10.41
C CYS A 206 -7.99 5.88 -11.77
N LEU A 207 -7.32 4.74 -11.76
CA LEU A 207 -7.24 3.84 -12.91
C LEU A 207 -8.39 2.83 -12.83
N ASP A 208 -9.22 2.80 -13.87
CA ASP A 208 -10.15 1.70 -14.12
C ASP A 208 -9.38 0.57 -14.83
N THR A 209 -9.28 -0.60 -14.18
CA THR A 209 -8.45 -1.72 -14.67
C THR A 209 -9.08 -2.46 -15.83
N ASP A 210 -10.40 -2.35 -16.03
CA ASP A 210 -11.12 -3.01 -17.13
C ASP A 210 -10.96 -2.23 -18.43
N THR A 211 -10.97 -0.90 -18.35
CA THR A 211 -10.89 -0.01 -19.52
C THR A 211 -9.49 0.53 -19.76
N GLY A 212 -8.64 0.57 -18.73
CA GLY A 212 -7.33 1.21 -18.75
C GLY A 212 -7.39 2.75 -18.70
N ASN A 213 -8.57 3.34 -18.51
CA ASN A 213 -8.72 4.78 -18.39
C ASN A 213 -8.23 5.28 -17.03
N ILE A 214 -7.62 6.45 -17.03
CA ILE A 214 -7.19 7.15 -15.81
C ILE A 214 -7.96 8.47 -15.71
N ASP A 215 -8.79 8.57 -14.68
CA ASP A 215 -9.48 9.80 -14.31
C ASP A 215 -8.67 10.54 -13.26
N CYS A 216 -8.39 11.82 -13.51
CA CYS A 216 -7.74 12.70 -12.53
C CYS A 216 -8.83 13.49 -11.80
N PHE A 217 -8.98 13.26 -10.50
CA PHE A 217 -9.96 13.96 -9.68
C PHE A 217 -9.39 15.22 -9.03
N ILE A 218 -8.11 15.19 -8.67
CA ILE A 218 -7.39 16.31 -8.07
C ILE A 218 -6.02 16.39 -8.73
N ASP A 219 -5.67 17.56 -9.24
CA ASP A 219 -4.33 17.89 -9.75
C ASP A 219 -4.04 19.33 -9.33
N ILE A 220 -3.32 19.47 -8.24
CA ILE A 220 -2.95 20.77 -7.68
C ILE A 220 -1.44 20.84 -7.68
N THR A 221 -0.89 21.73 -8.50
CA THR A 221 0.55 21.92 -8.70
C THR A 221 1.02 23.35 -8.44
N SER A 222 0.20 24.15 -7.74
CA SER A 222 0.53 25.55 -7.43
C SER A 222 0.48 25.85 -5.93
N ASP A 223 1.37 26.73 -5.50
CA ASP A 223 1.52 27.13 -4.09
C ASP A 223 0.26 27.78 -3.51
N ASP A 224 -0.44 28.59 -4.31
CA ASP A 224 -1.57 29.40 -3.84
C ASP A 224 -2.82 28.56 -3.57
N GLU A 225 -3.15 27.60 -4.44
CA GLU A 225 -4.35 26.77 -4.28
C GLU A 225 -4.25 25.75 -3.15
N LEU A 226 -3.06 25.20 -2.90
CA LEU A 226 -2.84 24.29 -1.79
C LEU A 226 -2.77 25.00 -0.45
N SER A 227 -2.18 26.18 -0.41
CA SER A 227 -2.16 27.04 0.78
C SER A 227 -3.58 27.38 1.23
N GLU A 228 -4.46 27.80 0.32
CA GLU A 228 -5.86 28.05 0.63
C GLU A 228 -6.62 26.79 1.05
N LYS A 229 -6.32 25.62 0.48
CA LYS A 229 -6.95 24.34 0.86
C LYS A 229 -6.31 23.71 2.10
N ALA A 230 -5.01 23.88 2.32
CA ALA A 230 -4.32 23.42 3.53
C ALA A 230 -4.67 24.25 4.77
N GLU A 231 -4.96 25.51 4.62
CA GLU A 231 -5.62 26.33 5.65
C GLU A 231 -7.06 25.85 5.91
N SER A 232 -7.68 25.15 4.96
CA SER A 232 -8.88 24.38 5.25
C SER A 232 -8.50 23.21 6.13
N LYS A 233 -9.07 23.10 7.29
CA LYS A 233 -8.92 22.24 8.48
C LYS A 233 -8.76 20.73 8.28
N TYR A 234 -8.55 20.22 7.06
CA TYR A 234 -8.91 18.86 6.71
C TYR A 234 -7.72 17.92 6.41
N TRP A 235 -6.51 18.39 6.27
CA TRP A 235 -5.40 17.58 5.76
C TRP A 235 -4.41 17.20 6.86
N VAL A 236 -4.73 16.20 7.68
CA VAL A 236 -3.84 15.86 8.80
C VAL A 236 -3.28 14.45 8.72
N THR A 237 -3.80 13.56 7.87
CA THR A 237 -3.31 12.17 7.86
C THR A 237 -2.77 11.71 6.53
N SER A 238 -1.72 10.88 6.61
CA SER A 238 -1.11 10.20 5.48
C SER A 238 -1.89 8.97 5.00
N GLU A 239 -2.95 8.57 5.70
CA GLU A 239 -3.74 7.39 5.36
C GLU A 239 -5.09 7.83 4.79
N LEU A 240 -5.30 7.53 3.50
CA LEU A 240 -6.54 7.76 2.80
C LEU A 240 -7.21 6.42 2.51
N PHE A 241 -8.53 6.40 2.65
CA PHE A 241 -9.34 5.25 2.32
C PHE A 241 -10.31 5.64 1.21
N TYR A 242 -10.66 4.70 0.35
CA TYR A 242 -11.57 4.92 -0.74
C TYR A 242 -12.70 3.90 -0.71
N ASP A 243 -13.83 4.23 -1.30
CA ASP A 243 -14.90 3.27 -1.56
C ASP A 243 -15.17 3.14 -3.07
N LYS A 244 -16.02 2.18 -3.42
CA LYS A 244 -16.40 1.90 -4.82
C LYS A 244 -17.17 3.05 -5.51
N ASP A 245 -17.72 3.97 -4.73
CA ASP A 245 -18.55 5.08 -5.20
C ASP A 245 -17.74 6.38 -5.40
N ASP A 246 -16.39 6.25 -5.50
CA ASP A 246 -15.46 7.35 -5.66
C ASP A 246 -15.48 8.35 -4.49
N ASN A 247 -15.67 7.86 -3.27
CA ASN A 247 -15.47 8.67 -2.08
C ASN A 247 -14.11 8.38 -1.46
N MET A 248 -13.45 9.45 -1.02
CA MET A 248 -12.21 9.43 -0.26
C MET A 248 -12.53 9.74 1.21
N TYR A 249 -11.99 8.93 2.11
CA TYR A 249 -12.11 9.13 3.55
C TYR A 249 -10.76 9.51 4.14
N PHE A 250 -10.75 10.52 5.01
CA PHE A 250 -9.54 11.01 5.66
C PHE A 250 -9.86 11.52 7.06
N ALA A 251 -8.89 11.38 7.96
CA ALA A 251 -9.01 11.96 9.29
C ALA A 251 -8.45 13.39 9.31
N GLY A 252 -9.10 14.24 10.05
CA GLY A 252 -8.69 15.62 10.27
C GLY A 252 -8.97 16.08 11.70
N VAL A 253 -8.54 17.28 12.04
CA VAL A 253 -8.79 17.89 13.34
C VAL A 253 -9.64 19.13 13.16
N ASP A 254 -10.81 19.15 13.79
CA ASP A 254 -11.65 20.35 13.90
C ASP A 254 -11.64 20.85 15.35
N SER A 255 -11.07 22.04 15.56
CA SER A 255 -11.09 22.78 16.83
C SER A 255 -10.61 22.00 18.07
N SER A 256 -9.84 20.95 17.95
CA SER A 256 -9.37 20.01 18.99
C SER A 256 -10.03 18.63 18.99
N ALA A 257 -11.06 18.38 18.20
CA ALA A 257 -11.66 17.07 18.04
C ALA A 257 -11.14 16.36 16.78
N TRP A 258 -10.91 15.06 16.87
CA TRP A 258 -10.63 14.24 15.70
C TRP A 258 -11.92 13.96 14.94
N CYS A 259 -11.90 14.18 13.64
CA CYS A 259 -13.03 13.96 12.77
C CYS A 259 -12.65 13.02 11.63
N LEU A 260 -13.57 12.18 11.21
CA LEU A 260 -13.50 11.46 9.97
C LEU A 260 -14.34 12.21 8.93
N TYR A 261 -13.74 12.56 7.82
CA TYR A 261 -14.36 13.23 6.70
C TYR A 261 -14.51 12.29 5.52
N ARG A 262 -15.50 12.56 4.70
CA ARG A 262 -15.70 11.94 3.40
C ARG A 262 -15.75 13.02 2.33
N MET A 263 -14.93 12.90 1.29
CA MET A 263 -14.98 13.73 0.10
C MET A 263 -15.47 12.89 -1.08
N ASN A 264 -16.51 13.33 -1.77
CA ASN A 264 -16.82 12.76 -3.08
C ASN A 264 -15.84 13.32 -4.11
N LEU A 265 -15.07 12.44 -4.77
CA LEU A 265 -13.98 12.86 -5.67
C LEU A 265 -14.48 13.55 -6.94
N LYS A 266 -15.72 13.27 -7.38
CA LYS A 266 -16.30 13.88 -8.58
C LYS A 266 -16.84 15.28 -8.34
N THR A 267 -17.54 15.46 -7.21
CA THR A 267 -18.16 16.76 -6.86
C THR A 267 -17.25 17.61 -5.98
N GLN A 268 -16.23 17.01 -5.38
CA GLN A 268 -15.34 17.61 -4.37
C GLN A 268 -16.09 18.10 -3.10
N GLU A 269 -17.33 17.66 -2.90
CA GLU A 269 -18.09 17.96 -1.69
C GLU A 269 -17.55 17.16 -0.51
N ILE A 270 -17.27 17.85 0.60
CA ILE A 270 -16.77 17.27 1.84
C ILE A 270 -17.91 17.23 2.86
N SER A 271 -18.03 16.09 3.53
CA SER A 271 -18.98 15.90 4.65
C SER A 271 -18.27 15.24 5.84
N GLU A 272 -18.65 15.67 7.04
CA GLU A 272 -18.25 14.99 8.26
C GLU A 272 -19.00 13.68 8.41
N VAL A 273 -18.29 12.58 8.63
CA VAL A 273 -18.86 11.25 8.86
C VAL A 273 -18.98 10.96 10.34
N PHE A 274 -17.96 11.33 11.09
CA PHE A 274 -17.86 11.04 12.51
C PHE A 274 -16.94 12.04 13.22
N LYS A 275 -17.30 12.41 14.45
CA LYS A 275 -16.52 13.27 15.33
C LYS A 275 -16.28 12.56 16.67
N LEU A 276 -15.03 12.50 17.10
CA LEU A 276 -14.65 12.05 18.42
C LEU A 276 -14.70 13.26 19.37
N ASP A 277 -15.69 13.30 20.25
CA ASP A 277 -15.69 14.24 21.36
C ASP A 277 -14.61 13.82 22.37
N ASN A 278 -13.76 14.76 22.75
CA ASN A 278 -12.69 14.57 23.76
C ASN A 278 -13.27 14.52 25.18
#